data_dba1fcffb486f9da604cd568f8c2a4f5
#
_entry.id   dba1fcffb486f9da604cd568f8c2a4f5
#
_cell.length_a   1.000
_cell.length_b   1.000
_cell.length_c   1.000
_cell.angle_alpha   90.00
_cell.angle_beta   90.00
_cell.angle_gamma   90.00
#
_symmetry.space_group_name_H-M   'P 1'
#
loop_
_entity.id
_entity.type
_entity.pdbx_description
1 polymer ?
#
loop_
_entity_poly.entity_id
_entity_poly.type
_entity_poly.pdbx_seq_one_letter_code
_entity_poly.pdbx_strand_id
1 'polypeptide(L)' 'MRDVALSNRVRVFRAEHRLSQADLASAIGVSRKTISTIEVGRFVPSTIIALLLARFFRVPVEEIFSLEDEG' A
#
# COMPACT_ATOMS: atom_id res chain seq x y z
N MET A 1 -21.41 -5.81 10.15
CA MET A 1 -20.48 -5.58 9.03
C MET A 1 -19.93 -6.91 8.58
N ARG A 2 -19.84 -7.12 7.28
CA ARG A 2 -19.24 -8.33 6.75
C ARG A 2 -17.76 -8.36 7.01
N ASP A 3 -17.24 -9.58 7.12
CA ASP A 3 -15.79 -9.75 7.17
C ASP A 3 -15.22 -9.51 5.77
N VAL A 4 -14.43 -8.49 5.65
CA VAL A 4 -13.73 -8.19 4.41
C VAL A 4 -12.25 -8.08 4.72
N ALA A 5 -11.43 -8.46 3.77
CA ALA A 5 -9.99 -8.30 3.85
C ALA A 5 -9.55 -7.22 2.88
N LEU A 6 -8.46 -6.58 3.19
CA LEU A 6 -7.85 -5.61 2.29
C LEU A 6 -6.70 -6.27 1.56
N SER A 7 -6.72 -6.23 0.24
CA SER A 7 -5.58 -6.65 -0.55
C SER A 7 -4.87 -5.42 -1.09
N ASN A 8 -3.58 -5.56 -1.40
CA ASN A 8 -2.85 -4.43 -1.95
C ASN A 8 -1.86 -4.90 -3.00
N ARG A 9 -1.49 -3.96 -3.85
CA ARG A 9 -0.50 -4.14 -4.90
C ARG A 9 0.69 -3.21 -4.72
N VAL A 10 0.96 -2.81 -3.48
CA VAL A 10 2.08 -1.90 -3.20
C VAL A 10 3.40 -2.48 -3.71
N ARG A 11 3.62 -3.77 -3.47
CA ARG A 11 4.83 -4.44 -3.93
C ARG A 11 4.95 -4.42 -5.45
N VAL A 12 3.83 -4.62 -6.15
CA VAL A 12 3.82 -4.61 -7.62
C VAL A 12 4.19 -3.23 -8.14
N PHE A 13 3.54 -2.17 -7.62
CA PHE A 13 3.85 -0.81 -8.03
C PHE A 13 5.30 -0.44 -7.72
N ARG A 14 5.75 -0.83 -6.52
CA ARG A 14 7.13 -0.58 -6.12
C ARG A 14 8.12 -1.24 -7.08
N ALA A 15 7.88 -2.51 -7.41
CA ALA A 15 8.75 -3.24 -8.32
C ALA A 15 8.76 -2.62 -9.72
N GLU A 16 7.61 -2.19 -10.21
CA GLU A 16 7.52 -1.53 -11.51
C GLU A 16 8.33 -0.24 -11.56
N HIS A 17 8.44 0.45 -10.42
CA HIS A 17 9.23 1.67 -10.32
C HIS A 17 10.66 1.42 -9.86
N ARG A 18 11.04 0.15 -9.71
CA ARG A 18 12.40 -0.25 -9.30
C ARG A 18 12.83 0.37 -7.98
N LEU A 19 11.90 0.44 -7.04
CA LEU A 19 12.15 1.01 -5.72
C LEU A 19 12.30 -0.09 -4.69
N SER A 20 13.24 0.10 -3.76
CA SER A 20 13.30 -0.73 -2.55
C SER A 20 12.18 -0.29 -1.60
N GLN A 21 11.92 -1.13 -0.58
CA GLN A 21 10.99 -0.72 0.47
C GLN A 21 11.46 0.57 1.15
N ALA A 22 12.77 0.67 1.38
CA ALA A 22 13.34 1.86 2.01
C ALA A 22 13.18 3.11 1.12
N ASP A 23 13.37 2.96 -0.19
CA ASP A 23 13.20 4.06 -1.13
C ASP A 23 11.76 4.58 -1.11
N LEU A 24 10.80 3.68 -1.17
CA LEU A 24 9.39 4.07 -1.15
C LEU A 24 9.03 4.72 0.18
N ALA A 25 9.48 4.13 1.29
CA ALA A 25 9.23 4.67 2.63
C ALA A 25 9.76 6.11 2.73
N SER A 26 10.98 6.33 2.28
CA SER A 26 11.58 7.65 2.29
C SER A 26 10.79 8.64 1.43
N ALA A 27 10.34 8.20 0.27
CA ALA A 27 9.63 9.06 -0.67
C ALA A 27 8.30 9.58 -0.11
N ILE A 28 7.61 8.78 0.69
CA ILE A 28 6.31 9.19 1.25
C ILE A 28 6.39 9.56 2.73
N GLY A 29 7.58 9.50 3.34
CA GLY A 29 7.77 9.97 4.71
C GLY A 29 7.33 9.01 5.80
N VAL A 30 7.45 7.71 5.57
CA VAL A 30 7.13 6.69 6.58
C VAL A 30 8.35 5.80 6.80
N SER A 31 8.28 4.90 7.78
CA SER A 31 9.37 3.97 8.03
C SER A 31 9.33 2.81 7.04
N ARG A 32 10.50 2.19 6.80
CA ARG A 32 10.57 0.98 5.97
C ARG A 32 9.67 -0.12 6.53
N LYS A 33 9.60 -0.24 7.87
CA LYS A 33 8.76 -1.25 8.51
C LYS A 33 7.29 -1.04 8.16
N THR A 34 6.85 0.21 8.06
CA THR A 34 5.48 0.52 7.65
C THR A 34 5.19 -0.04 6.27
N ILE A 35 6.10 0.16 5.30
CA ILE A 35 5.93 -0.39 3.96
C ILE A 35 5.91 -1.91 4.00
N SER A 36 6.87 -2.50 4.71
CA SER A 36 6.98 -3.96 4.81
C SER A 36 5.71 -4.59 5.37
N THR A 37 5.16 -4.03 6.45
CA THR A 37 3.97 -4.59 7.09
C THR A 37 2.71 -4.37 6.26
N ILE A 38 2.63 -3.28 5.48
CA ILE A 38 1.54 -3.09 4.54
C ILE A 38 1.58 -4.16 3.45
N GLU A 39 2.76 -4.39 2.87
CA GLU A 39 2.90 -5.33 1.74
C GLU A 39 2.49 -6.74 2.12
N VAL A 40 2.78 -7.17 3.34
CA VAL A 40 2.41 -8.52 3.77
C VAL A 40 1.00 -8.60 4.38
N GLY A 41 0.27 -7.49 4.41
CA GLY A 41 -1.10 -7.48 4.88
C GLY A 41 -1.28 -7.47 6.39
N ARG A 42 -0.24 -7.19 7.16
CA ARG A 42 -0.32 -7.16 8.62
C ARG A 42 -0.75 -5.81 9.17
N PHE A 43 -0.73 -4.80 8.34
CA PHE A 43 -1.06 -3.45 8.75
C PHE A 43 -1.95 -2.80 7.69
N VAL A 44 -3.12 -2.35 8.13
CA VAL A 44 -4.01 -1.58 7.26
C VAL A 44 -3.55 -0.14 7.34
N PRO A 45 -3.11 0.46 6.23
CA PRO A 45 -2.61 1.82 6.29
C PRO A 45 -3.70 2.81 6.65
N SER A 46 -3.29 3.92 7.27
CA SER A 46 -4.22 5.03 7.47
C SER A 46 -4.64 5.59 6.11
N THR A 47 -5.75 6.33 6.13
CA THR A 47 -6.20 7.01 4.90
C THR A 47 -5.10 7.90 4.34
N ILE A 48 -4.36 8.58 5.21
CA ILE A 48 -3.28 9.47 4.77
C ILE A 48 -2.21 8.68 4.04
N ILE A 49 -1.76 7.56 4.60
CA ILE A 49 -0.72 6.75 3.97
C ILE A 49 -1.22 6.19 2.64
N ALA A 50 -2.46 5.71 2.60
CA ALA A 50 -3.02 5.17 1.36
C ALA A 50 -3.05 6.23 0.26
N LEU A 51 -3.45 7.45 0.61
CA LEU A 51 -3.49 8.55 -0.36
C LEU A 51 -2.09 9.02 -0.77
N LEU A 52 -1.13 8.97 0.15
CA LEU A 52 0.26 9.28 -0.19
C LEU A 52 0.83 8.29 -1.20
N LEU A 53 0.52 7.01 -1.04
CA LEU A 53 0.94 5.99 -1.99
C LEU A 53 0.30 6.22 -3.35
N ALA A 54 -1.01 6.48 -3.37
CA ALA A 54 -1.73 6.74 -4.62
C ALA A 54 -1.16 7.96 -5.34
N ARG A 55 -0.90 9.02 -4.59
CA ARG A 55 -0.32 10.25 -5.14
C ARG A 55 1.08 10.01 -5.70
N PHE A 56 1.88 9.26 -4.96
CA PHE A 56 3.25 8.96 -5.39
C PHE A 56 3.28 8.18 -6.69
N PHE A 57 2.44 7.14 -6.78
CA PHE A 57 2.37 6.30 -7.98
C PHE A 57 1.47 6.89 -9.07
N ARG A 58 0.77 7.98 -8.79
CA ARG A 58 -0.10 8.69 -9.74
C ARG A 58 -1.21 7.79 -10.28
N VAL A 59 -1.83 7.06 -9.39
CA VAL A 59 -2.97 6.20 -9.72
C VAL A 59 -4.06 6.41 -8.67
N PRO A 60 -5.31 6.08 -9.00
CA PRO A 60 -6.37 6.07 -7.99
C PRO A 60 -6.03 5.08 -6.88
N VAL A 61 -6.44 5.37 -5.66
CA VAL A 61 -6.14 4.50 -4.52
C VAL A 61 -6.71 3.10 -4.73
N GLU A 62 -7.81 2.97 -5.45
CA GLU A 62 -8.44 1.69 -5.73
C GLU A 62 -7.61 0.78 -6.63
N GLU A 63 -6.63 1.33 -7.33
CA GLU A 63 -5.71 0.50 -8.11
C GLU A 63 -4.64 -0.14 -7.22
N ILE A 64 -4.40 0.43 -6.05
CA ILE A 64 -3.41 -0.11 -5.11
C ILE A 64 -4.07 -0.99 -4.07
N PHE A 65 -5.24 -0.59 -3.57
CA PHE A 65 -5.95 -1.29 -2.50
C PHE A 65 -7.33 -1.71 -2.98
N SER A 66 -7.72 -2.92 -2.63
CA SER A 66 -9.05 -3.42 -2.94
C SER A 66 -9.57 -4.28 -1.81
N LEU A 67 -10.88 -4.41 -1.76
CA LEU A 67 -11.52 -5.25 -0.76
C LEU A 67 -11.71 -6.65 -1.32
N GLU A 68 -11.44 -7.65 -0.48
CA GLU A 68 -11.71 -9.04 -0.80
C GLU A 68 -12.84 -9.52 0.09
N ASP A 69 -13.97 -9.80 -0.50
CA ASP A 69 -15.11 -10.34 0.23
C ASP A 69 -14.97 -11.84 0.35
N GLU A 70 -15.26 -12.36 1.53
CA GLU A 70 -15.20 -13.80 1.76
C GLU A 70 -16.53 -14.46 1.55
N GLY A 71 -17.35 -13.93 0.86
CA GLY A 71 -18.59 -14.54 0.78
C GLY A 71 -19.21 -14.92 -0.44
#